data_bd8e9fc29292b4228abee38192b30a70
#
_entry.id   bd8e9fc29292b4228abee38192b30a70
#
_cell.length_a   1.000
_cell.length_b   1.000
_cell.length_c   1.000
_cell.angle_alpha   90.00
_cell.angle_beta   90.00
_cell.angle_gamma   90.00
#
_symmetry.space_group_name_H-M   'P 1'
#
loop_
_entity.id
_entity.type
_entity.pdbx_description
1 polymer ?
#
loop_
_entity_poly.entity_id
_entity_poly.type
_entity_poly.pdbx_seq_one_letter_code
_entity_poly.pdbx_strand_id
1 'polypeptide(L)'
;MQTGIILAGGESSRMGEDKSLINSNVERLANEMRKSGCTRVIVMCGTKQRANLFDEECIVDSKESLAESLLDVISKINGIVQLAPCDAYLADSVLFSNIRGIPTDDYGNRQPLLAKFSTTEELVSSKKISEMFKKIPSCEGGIKARNTNTPDEFKEILSYLN
;
A
#
# COMPACT_ATOMS: atom_id res chain seq x y z
N MET A 1 -3.78 2.47 -18.24
CA MET A 1 -3.36 1.29 -17.46
C MET A 1 -3.36 1.65 -15.97
N GLN A 2 -3.75 0.72 -15.13
CA GLN A 2 -3.71 0.90 -13.67
C GLN A 2 -2.87 -0.21 -13.06
N THR A 3 -1.90 0.18 -12.23
CA THR A 3 -0.98 -0.74 -11.55
C THR A 3 -1.15 -0.63 -10.05
N GLY A 4 -1.30 -1.77 -9.39
CA GLY A 4 -1.29 -1.83 -7.93
C GLY A 4 0.11 -2.13 -7.40
N ILE A 5 0.51 -1.47 -6.32
CA ILE A 5 1.77 -1.73 -5.64
C ILE A 5 1.47 -2.00 -4.18
N ILE A 6 1.82 -3.19 -3.70
CA ILE A 6 1.65 -3.59 -2.31
C ILE A 6 3.01 -3.52 -1.62
N LEU A 7 3.07 -2.78 -0.52
CA LEU A 7 4.31 -2.54 0.21
C LEU A 7 4.44 -3.58 1.34
N ALA A 8 5.25 -4.60 1.11
CA ALA A 8 5.38 -5.75 2.00
C ALA A 8 6.80 -5.92 2.57
N GLY A 9 7.65 -4.92 2.43
CA GLY A 9 9.01 -4.92 3.00
C GLY A 9 9.06 -4.39 4.42
N GLY A 10 10.12 -4.72 5.14
CA GLY A 10 10.47 -4.09 6.41
C GLY A 10 9.60 -4.50 7.60
N GLU A 11 8.84 -3.59 8.11
CA GLU A 11 8.28 -3.54 9.47
C GLU A 11 7.14 -4.52 9.78
N SER A 12 6.94 -5.56 9.01
CA SER A 12 5.90 -6.57 9.29
C SER A 12 6.11 -7.27 10.63
N SER A 13 7.33 -7.23 11.17
CA SER A 13 7.63 -7.76 12.50
C SER A 13 6.84 -7.08 13.63
N ARG A 14 6.32 -5.87 13.40
CA ARG A 14 5.46 -5.17 14.38
C ARG A 14 4.15 -5.90 14.65
N MET A 15 3.72 -6.72 13.71
CA MET A 15 2.50 -7.50 13.83
C MET A 15 2.74 -8.84 14.53
N GLY A 16 3.92 -9.04 15.09
CA GLY A 16 4.30 -10.29 15.75
C GLY A 16 4.62 -11.39 14.76
N GLU A 17 4.41 -12.62 15.18
CA GLU A 17 4.81 -13.79 14.41
C GLU A 17 3.80 -14.21 13.33
N ASP A 18 2.69 -13.48 13.15
CA ASP A 18 1.62 -13.92 12.26
C ASP A 18 1.89 -13.54 10.81
N LYS A 19 2.94 -14.13 10.25
CA LYS A 19 3.33 -13.95 8.85
C LYS A 19 2.28 -14.52 7.90
N SER A 20 1.56 -15.58 8.31
CA SER A 20 0.54 -16.18 7.46
C SER A 20 -0.63 -15.23 7.24
N LEU A 21 -1.03 -14.47 8.27
CA LEU A 21 -2.08 -13.47 8.14
C LEU A 21 -1.66 -12.35 7.19
N ILE A 22 -0.41 -11.87 7.28
CA ILE A 22 0.11 -10.84 6.39
C ILE A 22 0.16 -11.36 4.95
N ASN A 23 0.63 -12.58 4.73
CA ASN A 23 0.70 -13.18 3.39
C ASN A 23 -0.69 -13.34 2.79
N SER A 24 -1.66 -13.79 3.57
CA SER A 24 -3.05 -13.90 3.13
C SER A 24 -3.63 -12.54 2.79
N ASN A 25 -3.28 -11.50 3.55
CA ASN A 25 -3.75 -10.15 3.25
C ASN A 25 -3.13 -9.59 1.98
N VAL A 26 -1.87 -9.89 1.69
CA VAL A 26 -1.25 -9.48 0.43
C VAL A 26 -2.00 -10.09 -0.75
N GLU A 27 -2.34 -11.37 -0.71
CA GLU A 27 -3.13 -12.02 -1.75
C GLU A 27 -4.51 -11.38 -1.89
N ARG A 28 -5.17 -11.10 -0.77
CA ARG A 28 -6.47 -10.43 -0.75
C ARG A 28 -6.37 -9.04 -1.38
N LEU A 29 -5.38 -8.24 -0.98
CA LEU A 29 -5.18 -6.89 -1.53
C LEU A 29 -4.93 -6.93 -3.04
N ALA A 30 -4.13 -7.89 -3.51
CA ALA A 30 -3.88 -8.05 -4.94
C ALA A 30 -5.18 -8.31 -5.70
N ASN A 31 -6.04 -9.19 -5.17
CA ASN A 31 -7.32 -9.50 -5.78
C ASN A 31 -8.28 -8.30 -5.74
N GLU A 32 -8.30 -7.56 -4.63
CA GLU A 32 -9.12 -6.35 -4.51
C GLU A 32 -8.65 -5.24 -5.46
N MET A 33 -7.34 -5.10 -5.66
CA MET A 33 -6.80 -4.18 -6.65
C MET A 33 -7.24 -4.55 -8.06
N ARG A 34 -7.21 -5.84 -8.41
CA ARG A 34 -7.68 -6.33 -9.72
C ARG A 34 -9.16 -6.05 -9.91
N LYS A 35 -9.98 -6.26 -8.88
CA LYS A 35 -11.42 -5.92 -8.94
C LYS A 35 -11.65 -4.43 -9.17
N SER A 36 -10.75 -3.58 -8.67
CA SER A 36 -10.86 -2.12 -8.84
C SER A 36 -10.33 -1.63 -10.18
N GLY A 37 -9.74 -2.50 -10.99
CA GLY A 37 -9.27 -2.16 -12.33
C GLY A 37 -7.78 -2.26 -12.57
N CYS A 38 -7.00 -2.73 -11.59
CA CYS A 38 -5.56 -2.92 -11.78
C CYS A 38 -5.31 -4.09 -12.72
N THR A 39 -4.55 -3.83 -13.80
CA THR A 39 -4.16 -4.87 -14.76
C THR A 39 -2.82 -5.51 -14.40
N ARG A 40 -2.05 -4.86 -13.52
CA ARG A 40 -0.77 -5.36 -13.02
C ARG A 40 -0.72 -5.10 -11.52
N VAL A 41 -0.21 -6.07 -10.76
CA VAL A 41 0.00 -5.93 -9.31
C VAL A 41 1.44 -6.31 -9.00
N ILE A 42 2.13 -5.43 -8.27
CA ILE A 42 3.53 -5.61 -7.88
C ILE A 42 3.60 -5.63 -6.36
N VAL A 43 4.37 -6.56 -5.80
CA VAL A 43 4.67 -6.59 -4.37
C VAL A 43 6.11 -6.13 -4.16
N MET A 44 6.31 -5.03 -3.42
CA MET A 44 7.64 -4.62 -3.00
C MET A 44 7.97 -5.35 -1.71
N CYS A 45 8.80 -6.37 -1.80
CA CYS A 45 8.98 -7.35 -0.74
C CYS A 45 10.18 -7.12 0.18
N GLY A 46 10.98 -6.11 -0.09
CA GLY A 46 12.14 -5.74 0.73
C GLY A 46 13.40 -6.54 0.40
N THR A 47 13.35 -7.86 0.48
CA THR A 47 14.51 -8.74 0.24
C THR A 47 14.16 -9.89 -0.69
N LYS A 48 15.20 -10.53 -1.27
CA LYS A 48 15.01 -11.71 -2.13
C LYS A 48 14.37 -12.88 -1.38
N GLN A 49 14.70 -13.05 -0.11
CA GLN A 49 14.13 -14.12 0.71
C GLN A 49 12.62 -13.94 0.86
N ARG A 50 12.16 -12.70 1.00
CA ARG A 50 10.74 -12.40 1.13
C ARG A 50 9.99 -12.56 -0.19
N ALA A 51 10.65 -12.42 -1.33
CA ALA A 51 10.03 -12.59 -2.64
C ALA A 51 9.39 -13.97 -2.81
N ASN A 52 9.94 -14.99 -2.17
CA ASN A 52 9.43 -16.35 -2.25
C ASN A 52 8.14 -16.58 -1.44
N LEU A 53 7.73 -15.61 -0.62
CA LEU A 53 6.52 -15.71 0.20
C LEU A 53 5.24 -15.36 -0.59
N PHE A 54 5.37 -14.76 -1.76
CA PHE A 54 4.23 -14.21 -2.48
C PHE A 54 4.15 -14.81 -3.88
N ASP A 55 2.93 -15.09 -4.34
CA ASP A 55 2.65 -15.60 -5.69
C ASP A 55 2.55 -14.46 -6.73
N GLU A 56 2.67 -13.22 -6.31
CA GLU A 56 2.59 -12.06 -7.19
C GLU A 56 3.97 -11.67 -7.73
N GLU A 57 3.98 -10.78 -8.72
CA GLU A 57 5.23 -10.18 -9.22
C GLU A 57 5.90 -9.43 -8.07
N CYS A 58 7.14 -9.77 -7.72
CA CYS A 58 7.84 -9.17 -6.60
C CYS A 58 9.02 -8.33 -7.08
N ILE A 59 9.20 -7.17 -6.46
CA ILE A 59 10.36 -6.30 -6.68
C ILE A 59 11.05 -6.12 -5.34
N VAL A 60 12.38 -6.34 -5.32
CA VAL A 60 13.21 -6.11 -4.15
C VAL A 60 13.51 -4.62 -4.03
N ASP A 61 13.47 -4.08 -2.82
CA ASP A 61 13.81 -2.67 -2.57
C ASP A 61 15.26 -2.39 -2.99
N SER A 62 15.44 -1.39 -3.85
CA SER A 62 16.74 -1.10 -4.46
C SER A 62 17.49 0.05 -3.79
N LYS A 63 16.82 0.82 -2.93
CA LYS A 63 17.36 2.03 -2.31
C LYS A 63 17.34 1.91 -0.79
N GLU A 64 17.98 2.90 -0.12
CA GLU A 64 18.09 2.91 1.34
C GLU A 64 16.76 3.15 2.05
N SER A 65 15.88 3.98 1.47
CA SER A 65 14.58 4.28 2.07
C SER A 65 13.44 3.72 1.23
N LEU A 66 12.31 3.46 1.87
CA LEU A 66 11.09 3.03 1.19
C LEU A 66 10.65 4.06 0.15
N ALA A 67 10.70 5.35 0.50
CA ALA A 67 10.31 6.43 -0.41
C ALA A 67 11.15 6.42 -1.69
N GLU A 68 12.47 6.27 -1.55
CA GLU A 68 13.36 6.24 -2.70
C GLU A 68 13.14 4.98 -3.57
N SER A 69 12.96 3.82 -2.94
CA SER A 69 12.66 2.57 -3.65
C SER A 69 11.33 2.65 -4.40
N LEU A 70 10.32 3.22 -3.74
CA LEU A 70 8.99 3.38 -4.34
C LEU A 70 9.04 4.34 -5.53
N LEU A 71 9.73 5.47 -5.39
CA LEU A 71 9.89 6.43 -6.49
C LEU A 71 10.58 5.79 -7.70
N ASP A 72 11.60 4.96 -7.45
CA ASP A 72 12.29 4.24 -8.52
C ASP A 72 11.33 3.30 -9.27
N VAL A 73 10.51 2.55 -8.55
CA VAL A 73 9.50 1.66 -9.17
C VAL A 73 8.48 2.47 -9.97
N ILE A 74 7.95 3.54 -9.38
CA ILE A 74 6.94 4.41 -10.03
C ILE A 74 7.50 5.02 -11.32
N SER A 75 8.79 5.38 -11.34
CA SER A 75 9.43 5.98 -12.52
C SER A 75 9.41 5.07 -13.74
N LYS A 76 9.22 3.78 -13.54
CA LYS A 76 9.20 2.76 -14.61
C LYS A 76 7.78 2.37 -15.03
N ILE A 77 6.77 3.03 -14.48
CA ILE A 77 5.34 2.73 -14.72
C ILE A 77 4.71 3.94 -15.38
N ASN A 78 3.73 3.69 -16.25
CA ASN A 78 2.92 4.75 -16.86
C ASN A 78 1.45 4.50 -16.54
N GLY A 79 0.74 5.55 -16.12
CA GLY A 79 -0.70 5.51 -15.89
C GLY A 79 -1.09 5.73 -14.44
N ILE A 80 -2.14 5.06 -14.00
CA ILE A 80 -2.65 5.18 -12.64
C ILE A 80 -1.96 4.16 -11.74
N VAL A 81 -1.59 4.60 -10.53
CA VAL A 81 -0.97 3.75 -9.51
C VAL A 81 -1.86 3.74 -8.27
N GLN A 82 -2.15 2.54 -7.76
CA GLN A 82 -2.81 2.35 -6.47
C GLN A 82 -1.83 1.70 -5.51
N LEU A 83 -1.53 2.37 -4.40
CA LEU A 83 -0.68 1.82 -3.34
C LEU A 83 -1.51 1.15 -2.24
N ALA A 84 -0.93 0.18 -1.56
CA ALA A 84 -1.46 -0.34 -0.30
C ALA A 84 -0.33 -0.95 0.52
N PRO A 85 -0.28 -0.68 1.84
CA PRO A 85 0.62 -1.43 2.72
C PRO A 85 0.07 -2.84 2.97
N CYS A 86 0.95 -3.79 3.24
CA CYS A 86 0.56 -5.19 3.42
C CYS A 86 -0.34 -5.43 4.64
N ASP A 87 -0.37 -4.49 5.58
CA ASP A 87 -1.20 -4.54 6.79
C ASP A 87 -2.48 -3.71 6.69
N ALA A 88 -2.88 -3.31 5.50
CA ALA A 88 -4.15 -2.61 5.26
C ALA A 88 -5.29 -3.63 5.21
N TYR A 89 -5.73 -4.10 6.38
CA TYR A 89 -6.69 -5.20 6.47
C TYR A 89 -8.13 -4.83 6.09
N LEU A 90 -8.48 -3.55 6.11
CA LEU A 90 -9.82 -3.09 5.77
C LEU A 90 -9.93 -2.53 4.35
N ALA A 91 -8.80 -2.25 3.70
CA ALA A 91 -8.81 -1.73 2.33
C ALA A 91 -9.35 -2.79 1.36
N ASP A 92 -10.19 -2.38 0.44
CA ASP A 92 -10.84 -3.26 -0.51
C ASP A 92 -11.09 -2.57 -1.85
N SER A 93 -11.71 -3.27 -2.79
CA SER A 93 -11.99 -2.75 -4.12
C SER A 93 -12.91 -1.52 -4.08
N VAL A 94 -13.81 -1.43 -3.11
CA VAL A 94 -14.70 -0.27 -2.96
C VAL A 94 -13.88 0.96 -2.61
N LEU A 95 -12.97 0.85 -1.64
CA LEU A 95 -12.06 1.95 -1.29
C LEU A 95 -11.22 2.34 -2.51
N PHE A 96 -10.57 1.37 -3.15
CA PHE A 96 -9.67 1.62 -4.27
C PHE A 96 -10.39 2.27 -5.46
N SER A 97 -11.67 1.93 -5.67
CA SER A 97 -12.45 2.51 -6.76
C SER A 97 -12.91 3.94 -6.48
N ASN A 98 -13.08 4.29 -5.22
CA ASN A 98 -13.68 5.57 -4.83
C ASN A 98 -12.68 6.66 -4.49
N ILE A 99 -11.40 6.33 -4.28
CA ILE A 99 -10.40 7.34 -3.94
C ILE A 99 -9.68 7.88 -5.17
N ARG A 100 -9.21 9.12 -5.05
CA ARG A 100 -8.27 9.74 -5.98
C ARG A 100 -7.43 10.73 -5.18
N GLY A 101 -6.13 10.43 -5.07
CA GLY A 101 -5.23 11.18 -4.19
C GLY A 101 -4.92 10.37 -2.95
N ILE A 102 -4.66 11.05 -1.84
CA ILE A 102 -4.30 10.42 -0.57
C ILE A 102 -5.52 10.37 0.35
N PRO A 103 -6.03 9.16 0.67
CA PRO A 103 -7.21 9.07 1.54
C PRO A 103 -6.85 9.43 2.97
N THR A 104 -7.79 10.09 3.64
CA THR A 104 -7.76 10.26 5.10
C THR A 104 -8.62 9.19 5.74
N ASP A 105 -8.16 8.65 6.87
CA ASP A 105 -8.95 7.68 7.63
C ASP A 105 -10.03 8.38 8.44
N ASP A 106 -10.81 7.61 9.20
CA ASP A 106 -11.91 8.14 10.01
C ASP A 106 -11.44 8.93 11.24
N TYR A 107 -10.15 8.90 11.55
CA TYR A 107 -9.53 9.75 12.56
C TYR A 107 -8.96 11.06 11.97
N GLY A 108 -9.06 11.24 10.65
CA GLY A 108 -8.51 12.41 9.97
C GLY A 108 -7.05 12.30 9.60
N ASN A 109 -6.44 11.14 9.74
CA ASN A 109 -5.04 10.93 9.38
C ASN A 109 -4.89 10.65 7.90
N ARG A 110 -3.99 11.38 7.26
CA ARG A 110 -3.66 11.21 5.86
C ARG A 110 -2.82 9.94 5.68
N GLN A 111 -3.22 9.07 4.74
CA GLN A 111 -2.59 7.77 4.52
C GLN A 111 -1.92 7.70 3.15
N PRO A 112 -0.68 8.23 3.00
CA PRO A 112 -0.03 8.28 1.69
C PRO A 112 0.28 6.91 1.10
N LEU A 113 0.45 5.88 1.91
CA LEU A 113 0.69 4.53 1.39
C LEU A 113 -0.57 3.85 0.83
N LEU A 114 -1.73 4.50 0.92
CA LEU A 114 -2.96 4.08 0.24
C LEU A 114 -3.30 4.97 -0.95
N ALA A 115 -2.39 5.82 -1.38
CA ALA A 115 -2.64 6.80 -2.43
C ALA A 115 -2.98 6.16 -3.77
N LYS A 116 -3.87 6.82 -4.50
CA LYS A 116 -4.15 6.53 -5.90
C LYS A 116 -3.89 7.79 -6.71
N PHE A 117 -2.98 7.71 -7.66
CA PHE A 117 -2.52 8.87 -8.41
C PHE A 117 -2.06 8.48 -9.82
N SER A 118 -1.89 9.48 -10.69
CA SER A 118 -1.30 9.29 -12.01
C SER A 118 0.20 9.51 -11.97
N THR A 119 0.95 8.75 -12.76
CA THR A 119 2.40 8.96 -12.90
C THR A 119 2.74 10.30 -13.55
N THR A 120 1.75 11.02 -14.09
CA THR A 120 1.92 12.39 -14.57
C THR A 120 1.87 13.43 -13.46
N GLU A 121 1.40 13.07 -12.26
CA GLU A 121 1.36 13.96 -11.10
C GLU A 121 2.74 14.06 -10.47
N GLU A 122 3.07 15.25 -9.93
CA GLU A 122 4.38 15.50 -9.38
C GLU A 122 4.57 14.87 -8.01
N LEU A 123 5.62 14.05 -7.89
CA LEU A 123 6.10 13.53 -6.62
C LEU A 123 7.42 14.22 -6.27
N VAL A 124 7.62 14.49 -4.98
CA VAL A 124 8.84 15.13 -4.50
C VAL A 124 9.88 14.06 -4.17
N SER A 125 11.10 14.22 -4.67
CA SER A 125 12.20 13.32 -4.31
C SER A 125 12.56 13.53 -2.84
N SER A 126 12.41 12.48 -2.03
CA SER A 126 12.64 12.55 -0.58
C SER A 126 12.85 11.15 -0.01
N LYS A 127 13.49 11.11 1.16
CA LYS A 127 13.60 9.86 1.94
C LYS A 127 12.37 9.61 2.82
N LYS A 128 11.46 10.60 2.91
CA LYS A 128 10.22 10.50 3.71
C LYS A 128 9.01 10.41 2.81
N ILE A 129 8.15 9.42 3.08
CA ILE A 129 6.91 9.21 2.32
C ILE A 129 6.00 10.43 2.38
N SER A 130 5.83 11.04 3.55
CA SER A 130 4.98 12.22 3.71
C SER A 130 5.44 13.40 2.85
N GLU A 131 6.75 13.60 2.73
CA GLU A 131 7.32 14.63 1.87
C GLU A 131 7.14 14.30 0.40
N MET A 132 7.35 13.04 0.02
CA MET A 132 7.24 12.61 -1.37
C MET A 132 5.85 12.89 -1.94
N PHE A 133 4.80 12.71 -1.13
CA PHE A 133 3.41 12.86 -1.54
C PHE A 133 2.77 14.19 -1.13
N LYS A 134 3.56 15.16 -0.66
CA LYS A 134 3.00 16.42 -0.11
C LYS A 134 2.19 17.21 -1.14
N LYS A 135 2.46 17.07 -2.44
CA LYS A 135 1.76 17.78 -3.50
C LYS A 135 0.51 17.05 -3.99
N ILE A 136 0.30 15.81 -3.59
CA ILE A 136 -0.88 15.04 -3.97
C ILE A 136 -2.04 15.43 -3.06
N PRO A 137 -3.21 15.81 -3.60
CA PRO A 137 -4.33 16.23 -2.76
C PRO A 137 -4.91 15.10 -1.93
N SER A 138 -5.52 15.44 -0.81
CA SER A 138 -6.20 14.51 0.07
C SER A 138 -7.62 14.23 -0.44
N CYS A 139 -8.12 13.03 -0.11
CA CYS A 139 -9.51 12.67 -0.35
C CYS A 139 -10.02 11.88 0.86
N GLU A 140 -11.33 11.67 0.92
CA GLU A 140 -11.94 10.95 2.02
C GLU A 140 -11.80 9.45 1.82
N GLY A 141 -11.37 8.72 2.85
CA GLY A 141 -11.22 7.27 2.81
C GLY A 141 -12.03 6.52 3.87
N GLY A 142 -12.25 7.15 5.02
CA GLY A 142 -13.00 6.54 6.12
C GLY A 142 -12.25 5.41 6.82
N ILE A 143 -12.99 4.55 7.50
CA ILE A 143 -12.43 3.46 8.32
C ILE A 143 -11.56 2.49 7.49
N LYS A 144 -11.91 2.27 6.23
CA LYS A 144 -11.16 1.36 5.36
C LYS A 144 -9.75 1.85 5.05
N ALA A 145 -9.47 3.13 5.29
CA ALA A 145 -8.15 3.71 5.09
C ALA A 145 -7.29 3.67 6.37
N ARG A 146 -7.76 3.06 7.44
CA ARG A 146 -6.96 2.93 8.67
C ARG A 146 -5.69 2.16 8.43
N ASN A 147 -4.63 2.62 9.08
CA ASN A 147 -3.36 1.92 9.12
C ASN A 147 -3.23 1.17 10.46
N THR A 148 -2.72 -0.06 10.42
CA THR A 148 -2.54 -0.88 11.60
C THR A 148 -1.11 -0.76 12.11
N ASN A 149 -0.89 0.10 13.12
CA ASN A 149 0.46 0.37 13.64
C ASN A 149 0.76 -0.30 14.99
N THR A 150 -0.27 -0.72 15.72
CA THR A 150 -0.10 -1.33 17.05
C THR A 150 -0.89 -2.62 17.15
N PRO A 151 -0.53 -3.53 18.10
CA PRO A 151 -1.33 -4.74 18.33
C PRO A 151 -2.78 -4.45 18.71
N ASP A 152 -3.04 -3.38 19.45
CA ASP A 152 -4.41 -3.01 19.84
C ASP A 152 -5.23 -2.58 18.63
N GLU A 153 -4.66 -1.79 17.74
CA GLU A 153 -5.30 -1.39 16.49
C GLU A 153 -5.60 -2.62 15.61
N PHE A 154 -4.66 -3.55 15.56
CA PHE A 154 -4.84 -4.80 14.83
C PHE A 154 -6.02 -5.61 15.36
N LYS A 155 -6.13 -5.76 16.69
CA LYS A 155 -7.25 -6.46 17.31
C LYS A 155 -8.58 -5.78 17.02
N GLU A 156 -8.62 -4.45 17.07
CA GLU A 156 -9.81 -3.69 16.72
C GLU A 156 -10.23 -3.96 15.27
N ILE A 157 -9.28 -3.93 14.34
CA ILE A 157 -9.55 -4.17 12.93
C ILE A 157 -10.05 -5.60 12.71
N LEU A 158 -9.48 -6.60 13.40
CA LEU A 158 -9.94 -7.98 13.28
C LEU A 158 -11.42 -8.12 13.64
N SER A 159 -11.95 -7.31 14.55
CA SER A 159 -13.38 -7.35 14.90
C SER A 159 -14.28 -6.95 13.73
N TYR A 160 -13.79 -6.15 12.79
CA TYR A 160 -14.55 -5.76 11.59
C TYR A 160 -14.48 -6.81 10.49
N LEU A 161 -13.52 -7.73 10.55
CA LEU A 161 -13.35 -8.76 9.52
C LEU A 161 -14.17 -10.02 9.78
N ASN A 162 -14.69 -10.17 10.99
CA ASN A 162 -15.46 -11.35 11.39
C ASN A 162 -16.97 -11.12 11.32
#